data_d4f6790b57437ea589395e4a1501cb3e
#
_entry.id   d4f6790b57437ea589395e4a1501cb3e
#
_cell.length_a   1.000
_cell.length_b   1.000
_cell.length_c   1.000
_cell.angle_alpha   90.00
_cell.angle_beta   90.00
_cell.angle_gamma   90.00
#
_symmetry.space_group_name_H-M   'P 1'
#
loop_
_entity.id
_entity.type
_entity.pdbx_description
1 polymer ?
#
loop_
_entity_poly.entity_id
_entity_poly.type
_entity_poly.pdbx_seq_one_letter_code
_entity_poly.pdbx_strand_id
1 'polypeptide(L)'
;MAPKSTRDVSFSLTPSAGFTGGVANITVNSVGTGADTNKAVTGMSTTISVPVSQPDRFELGQLELSDSITLGDSASVTLNFVNKGRDALSNLEATLSGDNLGADTTVQYIGNLNAGSSNSVDFDMTPIQEGTCNGTITLTYEDANGTLKTVSKDFSFSVQPAMDYGNSGDMDSNIDDMQPQQTGLPLWAYLAIGAAVIVVVVVIVVVVRKKKKAAALAKLEEGNDEDI
;
A
#
# COMPACT_ATOMS: atom_id res chain seq x y z
N MET A 1 64.34 -2.25 7.73
CA MET A 1 63.98 -1.18 8.68
C MET A 1 65.07 -1.14 9.75
N ALA A 2 65.42 0.07 10.19
CA ALA A 2 66.30 0.20 11.36
C ALA A 2 65.60 -0.35 12.60
N PRO A 3 66.34 -0.93 13.58
CA PRO A 3 65.77 -1.42 14.82
C PRO A 3 64.99 -0.31 15.52
N LYS A 4 63.77 -0.62 16.02
CA LYS A 4 62.87 0.32 16.71
C LYS A 4 62.33 1.50 15.86
N SER A 5 62.35 1.39 14.52
CA SER A 5 61.71 2.40 13.66
C SER A 5 60.24 2.11 13.47
N THR A 6 59.42 3.14 13.41
CA THR A 6 58.00 3.07 13.09
C THR A 6 57.80 3.55 11.65
N ARG A 7 56.89 2.93 10.92
CA ARG A 7 56.50 3.35 9.59
C ARG A 7 54.98 3.21 9.43
N ASP A 8 54.37 4.25 8.92
CA ASP A 8 52.96 4.25 8.58
C ASP A 8 52.77 3.64 7.19
N VAL A 9 51.77 2.78 7.06
CA VAL A 9 51.34 2.18 5.81
C VAL A 9 49.87 2.49 5.61
N SER A 10 49.55 3.20 4.52
CA SER A 10 48.19 3.55 4.16
C SER A 10 47.73 2.69 2.96
N PHE A 11 46.51 2.19 3.04
CA PHE A 11 45.88 1.49 1.92
C PHE A 11 44.42 1.91 1.84
N SER A 12 43.86 1.94 0.62
CA SER A 12 42.46 2.22 0.38
C SER A 12 41.76 0.95 -0.05
N LEU A 13 40.59 0.69 0.56
CA LEU A 13 39.76 -0.44 0.25
C LEU A 13 38.40 0.05 -0.20
N THR A 14 37.90 -0.52 -1.28
CA THR A 14 36.55 -0.26 -1.77
C THR A 14 35.77 -1.57 -1.72
N PRO A 15 34.64 -1.63 -1.00
CA PRO A 15 33.80 -2.81 -0.98
C PRO A 15 33.29 -3.13 -2.39
N SER A 16 33.21 -4.41 -2.74
CA SER A 16 32.64 -4.83 -4.03
C SER A 16 31.13 -4.55 -4.04
N ALA A 17 30.57 -4.41 -5.26
CA ALA A 17 29.13 -4.23 -5.44
C ALA A 17 28.26 -5.38 -4.86
N GLY A 18 28.83 -6.55 -4.67
CA GLY A 18 28.18 -7.71 -4.05
C GLY A 18 28.28 -7.77 -2.52
N PHE A 19 28.97 -6.81 -1.87
CA PHE A 19 29.04 -6.78 -0.41
C PHE A 19 27.67 -6.44 0.17
N THR A 20 27.17 -7.30 1.06
CA THR A 20 25.79 -7.20 1.59
C THR A 20 25.66 -6.30 2.81
N GLY A 21 26.66 -5.45 3.11
CA GLY A 21 26.69 -4.60 4.29
C GLY A 21 27.17 -5.33 5.56
N GLY A 22 27.12 -4.65 6.69
CA GLY A 22 27.55 -5.19 7.98
C GLY A 22 29.01 -4.87 8.32
N VAL A 23 29.80 -5.87 8.72
CA VAL A 23 31.18 -5.67 9.17
C VAL A 23 32.17 -6.34 8.23
N ALA A 24 33.09 -5.55 7.66
CA ALA A 24 34.24 -6.06 6.93
C ALA A 24 35.38 -6.31 7.87
N ASN A 25 35.83 -7.55 8.01
CA ASN A 25 37.01 -7.92 8.83
C ASN A 25 38.25 -7.92 7.93
N ILE A 26 39.21 -7.04 8.26
CA ILE A 26 40.47 -6.88 7.56
C ILE A 26 41.55 -7.45 8.44
N THR A 27 42.20 -8.54 8.00
CA THR A 27 43.33 -9.13 8.74
C THR A 27 44.64 -8.65 8.14
N VAL A 28 45.42 -7.97 8.96
CA VAL A 28 46.75 -7.50 8.61
C VAL A 28 47.79 -8.47 9.19
N ASN A 29 48.50 -9.15 8.30
CA ASN A 29 49.57 -10.06 8.69
C ASN A 29 50.92 -9.39 8.40
N SER A 30 51.78 -9.26 9.42
CA SER A 30 53.14 -8.80 9.23
C SER A 30 54.07 -10.00 9.10
N VAL A 31 54.96 -9.96 8.13
CA VAL A 31 56.01 -10.96 7.94
C VAL A 31 57.34 -10.22 7.81
N GLY A 32 58.33 -10.66 8.52
CA GLY A 32 59.68 -10.09 8.47
C GLY A 32 60.71 -11.14 8.16
N THR A 33 61.91 -10.69 7.81
CA THR A 33 63.10 -11.56 7.66
C THR A 33 64.06 -11.21 8.81
N GLY A 34 64.47 -12.21 9.55
CA GLY A 34 65.45 -12.02 10.61
C GLY A 34 66.81 -11.63 10.03
N ALA A 35 67.41 -10.56 10.55
CA ALA A 35 68.64 -9.99 10.04
C ALA A 35 69.83 -10.97 10.11
N ASP A 36 69.87 -11.80 11.15
CA ASP A 36 71.00 -12.71 11.39
C ASP A 36 70.82 -14.09 10.78
N THR A 37 69.57 -14.51 10.49
CA THR A 37 69.29 -15.88 10.05
C THR A 37 68.77 -15.95 8.61
N ASN A 38 68.44 -14.82 8.03
CA ASN A 38 67.77 -14.69 6.73
C ASN A 38 66.51 -15.58 6.59
N LYS A 39 65.90 -15.97 7.73
CA LYS A 39 64.70 -16.78 7.75
C LYS A 39 63.48 -15.87 7.93
N ALA A 40 62.39 -16.26 7.29
CA ALA A 40 61.10 -15.60 7.52
C ALA A 40 60.70 -15.74 8.98
N VAL A 41 60.31 -14.62 9.58
CA VAL A 41 59.77 -14.54 10.94
C VAL A 41 58.32 -14.11 10.83
N THR A 42 57.41 -14.95 11.31
CA THR A 42 56.01 -14.61 11.38
C THR A 42 55.84 -13.50 12.44
N GLY A 43 55.33 -12.36 11.99
CA GLY A 43 55.02 -11.24 12.86
C GLY A 43 53.62 -11.35 13.46
N MET A 44 53.10 -10.21 13.87
CA MET A 44 51.73 -10.11 14.44
C MET A 44 50.68 -10.21 13.34
N SER A 45 49.58 -10.89 13.65
CA SER A 45 48.33 -10.84 12.94
C SER A 45 47.34 -10.01 13.72
N THR A 46 46.75 -9.01 13.11
CA THR A 46 45.73 -8.14 13.72
C THR A 46 44.52 -8.07 12.82
N THR A 47 43.34 -8.26 13.39
CA THR A 47 42.07 -8.09 12.65
C THR A 47 41.43 -6.77 13.05
N ILE A 48 41.05 -5.98 12.07
CA ILE A 48 40.35 -4.71 12.20
C ILE A 48 38.95 -4.93 11.63
N SER A 49 37.92 -4.66 12.43
CA SER A 49 36.54 -4.73 12.02
C SER A 49 36.06 -3.34 11.61
N VAL A 50 35.66 -3.18 10.37
CA VAL A 50 35.21 -1.90 9.80
C VAL A 50 33.72 -2.04 9.46
N PRO A 51 32.84 -1.24 10.06
CA PRO A 51 31.43 -1.21 9.66
C PRO A 51 31.32 -0.63 8.26
N VAL A 52 30.53 -1.29 7.42
CA VAL A 52 30.27 -0.88 6.03
C VAL A 52 28.77 -0.80 5.82
N SER A 53 28.30 0.37 5.42
CA SER A 53 26.91 0.59 5.01
C SER A 53 26.86 1.09 3.57
N GLN A 54 25.74 0.90 2.93
CA GLN A 54 25.47 1.46 1.60
C GLN A 54 24.55 2.68 1.72
N PRO A 55 24.62 3.63 0.78
CA PRO A 55 23.65 4.73 0.75
C PRO A 55 22.23 4.15 0.66
N ASP A 56 21.33 4.72 1.43
CA ASP A 56 19.92 4.43 1.35
C ASP A 56 19.34 4.83 -0.02
N ARG A 57 18.33 4.10 -0.46
CA ARG A 57 17.61 4.33 -1.72
C ARG A 57 16.11 4.21 -1.46
N PHE A 58 15.63 5.10 -0.59
CA PHE A 58 14.21 5.19 -0.29
C PHE A 58 13.53 6.08 -1.33
N GLU A 59 12.45 5.59 -1.93
CA GLU A 59 11.72 6.30 -2.97
C GLU A 59 10.24 6.35 -2.63
N LEU A 60 9.66 7.54 -2.78
CA LEU A 60 8.22 7.75 -2.75
C LEU A 60 7.64 7.39 -4.11
N GLY A 61 6.60 6.57 -4.09
CA GLY A 61 5.87 6.12 -5.26
C GLY A 61 4.74 7.08 -5.65
N GLN A 62 3.69 6.50 -6.21
CA GLN A 62 2.50 7.26 -6.57
C GLN A 62 1.70 7.60 -5.33
N LEU A 63 1.06 8.75 -5.39
CA LEU A 63 0.06 9.17 -4.45
C LEU A 63 -1.30 8.95 -5.10
N GLU A 64 -2.18 8.23 -4.40
CA GLU A 64 -3.53 7.92 -4.85
C GLU A 64 -4.50 8.77 -4.05
N LEU A 65 -5.24 9.61 -4.75
CA LEU A 65 -6.22 10.53 -4.19
C LEU A 65 -7.22 10.90 -5.29
N SER A 66 -8.47 11.13 -4.94
CA SER A 66 -9.47 11.68 -5.86
C SER A 66 -9.18 13.14 -6.18
N ASP A 67 -9.30 13.54 -7.44
CA ASP A 67 -9.04 14.91 -7.89
C ASP A 67 -10.04 15.92 -7.31
N SER A 68 -11.25 15.47 -6.95
CA SER A 68 -12.28 16.29 -6.33
C SER A 68 -13.08 15.51 -5.30
N ILE A 69 -13.48 16.19 -4.24
CA ILE A 69 -14.22 15.68 -3.11
C ILE A 69 -15.34 16.67 -2.78
N THR A 70 -16.51 16.20 -2.37
CA THR A 70 -17.60 17.09 -1.92
C THR A 70 -17.36 17.50 -0.47
N LEU A 71 -17.67 18.73 -0.13
CA LEU A 71 -17.56 19.23 1.25
C LEU A 71 -18.39 18.36 2.21
N GLY A 72 -17.73 17.88 3.26
CA GLY A 72 -18.32 16.97 4.25
C GLY A 72 -18.19 15.48 3.93
N ASP A 73 -17.74 15.11 2.72
CA ASP A 73 -17.41 13.73 2.40
C ASP A 73 -16.00 13.39 2.89
N SER A 74 -15.81 12.13 3.29
CA SER A 74 -14.49 11.61 3.63
C SER A 74 -13.74 11.15 2.39
N ALA A 75 -12.45 11.41 2.36
CA ALA A 75 -11.52 10.94 1.35
C ALA A 75 -10.28 10.34 2.00
N SER A 76 -9.67 9.38 1.33
CA SER A 76 -8.40 8.81 1.75
C SER A 76 -7.29 9.20 0.76
N VAL A 77 -6.12 9.56 1.29
CA VAL A 77 -4.91 9.76 0.52
C VAL A 77 -3.93 8.63 0.84
N THR A 78 -3.53 7.88 -0.19
CA THR A 78 -2.59 6.75 -0.07
C THR A 78 -1.26 7.13 -0.70
N LEU A 79 -0.16 7.01 0.04
CA LEU A 79 1.19 7.19 -0.48
C LEU A 79 1.94 5.86 -0.44
N ASN A 80 2.31 5.37 -1.62
CA ASN A 80 3.16 4.20 -1.77
C ASN A 80 4.64 4.59 -1.65
N PHE A 81 5.47 3.70 -1.11
CA PHE A 81 6.90 3.91 -1.01
C PHE A 81 7.67 2.58 -1.04
N VAL A 82 8.95 2.65 -1.36
CA VAL A 82 9.80 1.48 -1.52
C VAL A 82 11.23 1.73 -1.05
N ASN A 83 11.78 0.78 -0.34
CA ASN A 83 13.21 0.75 -0.04
C ASN A 83 13.96 -0.04 -1.13
N LYS A 84 14.52 0.66 -2.11
CA LYS A 84 15.37 0.06 -3.17
C LYS A 84 16.83 -0.11 -2.72
N GLY A 85 17.14 0.21 -1.46
CA GLY A 85 18.43 0.00 -0.84
C GLY A 85 18.71 -1.46 -0.52
N ARG A 86 19.86 -1.71 0.06
CA ARG A 86 20.29 -3.06 0.49
C ARG A 86 20.22 -3.24 1.99
N ASP A 87 20.13 -2.16 2.71
CA ASP A 87 20.01 -2.14 4.17
C ASP A 87 18.56 -1.82 4.56
N ALA A 88 18.13 -2.31 5.71
CA ALA A 88 16.82 -1.98 6.25
C ALA A 88 16.79 -0.52 6.71
N LEU A 89 15.63 0.11 6.61
CA LEU A 89 15.32 1.40 7.19
C LEU A 89 14.55 1.18 8.49
N SER A 90 14.79 2.00 9.49
CA SER A 90 14.19 1.87 10.81
C SER A 90 13.36 3.09 11.16
N ASN A 91 12.43 2.90 12.11
CA ASN A 91 11.65 3.99 12.69
C ASN A 91 10.92 4.86 11.66
N LEU A 92 10.37 4.23 10.61
CA LEU A 92 9.56 4.97 9.64
C LEU A 92 8.31 5.53 10.32
N GLU A 93 8.10 6.81 10.14
CA GLU A 93 6.92 7.54 10.57
C GLU A 93 6.44 8.46 9.45
N ALA A 94 5.14 8.48 9.21
CA ALA A 94 4.51 9.35 8.25
C ALA A 94 3.72 10.44 8.97
N THR A 95 3.85 11.68 8.51
CA THR A 95 3.09 12.83 9.01
C THR A 95 2.35 13.49 7.88
N LEU A 96 1.03 13.68 8.06
CA LEU A 96 0.18 14.47 7.18
C LEU A 96 0.13 15.91 7.71
N SER A 97 0.35 16.88 6.84
CA SER A 97 0.19 18.30 7.14
C SER A 97 -0.48 19.02 5.97
N GLY A 98 -1.12 20.12 6.24
CA GLY A 98 -1.78 20.96 5.23
C GLY A 98 -2.96 21.71 5.80
N ASP A 99 -3.51 22.58 4.95
CA ASP A 99 -4.67 23.41 5.29
C ASP A 99 -5.96 22.71 4.83
N ASN A 100 -7.02 22.85 5.62
CA ASN A 100 -8.36 22.38 5.27
C ASN A 100 -8.50 20.84 5.14
N LEU A 101 -7.60 20.05 5.74
CA LEU A 101 -7.62 18.60 5.59
C LEU A 101 -8.68 17.90 6.46
N GLY A 102 -8.98 18.46 7.64
CA GLY A 102 -9.93 17.85 8.58
C GLY A 102 -9.59 16.40 8.98
N ALA A 103 -8.29 16.10 9.09
CA ALA A 103 -7.83 14.76 9.41
C ALA A 103 -7.80 14.48 10.91
N ASP A 104 -8.37 13.37 11.35
CA ASP A 104 -8.37 12.94 12.75
C ASP A 104 -7.01 12.41 13.20
N THR A 105 -6.31 11.73 12.30
CA THR A 105 -4.98 11.18 12.52
C THR A 105 -4.01 11.80 11.53
N THR A 106 -3.01 12.50 12.04
CA THR A 106 -1.99 13.17 11.22
C THR A 106 -0.61 12.53 11.33
N VAL A 107 -0.42 11.54 12.19
CA VAL A 107 0.86 10.84 12.38
C VAL A 107 0.61 9.34 12.43
N GLN A 108 1.37 8.57 11.66
CA GLN A 108 1.32 7.12 11.64
C GLN A 108 2.73 6.53 11.73
N TYR A 109 2.97 5.72 12.77
CA TYR A 109 4.20 4.96 12.90
C TYR A 109 4.10 3.66 12.08
N ILE A 110 5.04 3.48 11.15
CA ILE A 110 5.08 2.36 10.21
C ILE A 110 6.04 1.26 10.68
N GLY A 111 7.11 1.65 11.38
CA GLY A 111 8.13 0.74 11.88
C GLY A 111 9.31 0.56 10.92
N ASN A 112 9.75 -0.67 10.70
CA ASN A 112 10.93 -0.95 9.89
C ASN A 112 10.55 -1.39 8.48
N LEU A 113 11.35 -0.99 7.48
CA LEU A 113 11.18 -1.37 6.08
C LEU A 113 12.44 -2.10 5.58
N ASN A 114 12.31 -3.39 5.33
CA ASN A 114 13.42 -4.21 4.85
C ASN A 114 13.92 -3.79 3.47
N ALA A 115 15.15 -4.17 3.16
CA ALA A 115 15.72 -4.01 1.82
C ALA A 115 14.84 -4.65 0.75
N GLY A 116 14.58 -3.91 -0.34
CA GLY A 116 13.75 -4.37 -1.46
C GLY A 116 12.26 -4.44 -1.18
N SER A 117 11.81 -4.04 0.01
CA SER A 117 10.38 -4.05 0.39
C SER A 117 9.69 -2.74 0.04
N SER A 118 8.40 -2.84 -0.25
CA SER A 118 7.49 -1.71 -0.41
C SER A 118 6.41 -1.73 0.68
N ASN A 119 5.84 -0.57 0.96
CA ASN A 119 4.69 -0.40 1.84
C ASN A 119 3.90 0.84 1.41
N SER A 120 2.79 1.11 2.07
CA SER A 120 1.97 2.30 1.89
C SER A 120 1.53 2.88 3.22
N VAL A 121 1.11 4.13 3.20
CA VAL A 121 0.45 4.81 4.31
C VAL A 121 -0.82 5.47 3.80
N ASP A 122 -1.88 5.40 4.59
CA ASP A 122 -3.19 5.92 4.26
C ASP A 122 -3.62 6.94 5.32
N PHE A 123 -4.11 8.10 4.90
CA PHE A 123 -4.69 9.10 5.78
C PHE A 123 -6.11 9.43 5.33
N ASP A 124 -7.05 9.34 6.26
CA ASP A 124 -8.41 9.74 6.04
C ASP A 124 -8.58 11.23 6.38
N MET A 125 -9.29 11.94 5.51
CA MET A 125 -9.52 13.39 5.58
C MET A 125 -10.99 13.69 5.36
N THR A 126 -11.49 14.73 6.03
CA THR A 126 -12.81 15.31 5.79
C THR A 126 -12.65 16.82 5.65
N PRO A 127 -12.49 17.33 4.42
CA PRO A 127 -12.29 18.77 4.20
C PRO A 127 -13.42 19.60 4.81
N ILE A 128 -13.05 20.75 5.41
CA ILE A 128 -13.98 21.60 6.18
C ILE A 128 -14.36 22.89 5.44
N GLN A 129 -13.74 23.17 4.29
CA GLN A 129 -14.02 24.36 3.48
C GLN A 129 -13.94 24.00 1.99
N GLU A 130 -14.72 24.70 1.19
CA GLU A 130 -14.70 24.63 -0.28
C GLU A 130 -13.44 25.26 -0.86
N GLY A 131 -13.07 24.84 -2.07
CA GLY A 131 -11.95 25.37 -2.82
C GLY A 131 -10.79 24.38 -2.95
N THR A 132 -9.58 24.88 -3.18
CA THR A 132 -8.39 24.04 -3.29
C THR A 132 -7.85 23.70 -1.91
N CYS A 133 -7.68 22.42 -1.67
CA CYS A 133 -7.01 21.87 -0.50
C CYS A 133 -5.59 21.44 -0.89
N ASN A 134 -4.59 21.85 -0.11
CA ASN A 134 -3.20 21.46 -0.31
C ASN A 134 -2.70 20.71 0.92
N GLY A 135 -2.00 19.62 0.68
CA GLY A 135 -1.40 18.82 1.74
C GLY A 135 -0.02 18.31 1.37
N THR A 136 0.70 17.88 2.40
CA THR A 136 2.03 17.26 2.29
C THR A 136 2.09 16.05 3.20
N ILE A 137 2.50 14.91 2.66
CA ILE A 137 2.86 13.74 3.44
C ILE A 137 4.38 13.73 3.58
N THR A 138 4.86 13.73 4.81
CA THR A 138 6.28 13.69 5.14
C THR A 138 6.59 12.35 5.80
N LEU A 139 7.59 11.62 5.25
CA LEU A 139 8.12 10.42 5.88
C LEU A 139 9.48 10.70 6.49
N THR A 140 9.64 10.32 7.75
CA THR A 140 10.92 10.33 8.46
C THR A 140 11.34 8.88 8.72
N TYR A 141 12.64 8.62 8.65
CA TYR A 141 13.21 7.30 8.91
C TYR A 141 14.68 7.40 9.32
N GLU A 142 15.21 6.36 9.91
CA GLU A 142 16.63 6.22 10.18
C GLU A 142 17.26 5.25 9.16
N ASP A 143 18.39 5.68 8.58
CA ASP A 143 19.19 4.83 7.70
C ASP A 143 20.00 3.77 8.51
N ALA A 144 20.74 2.91 7.82
CA ALA A 144 21.55 1.85 8.44
C ALA A 144 22.63 2.38 9.42
N ASN A 145 22.95 3.66 9.38
CA ASN A 145 23.89 4.30 10.30
C ASN A 145 23.20 4.99 11.48
N GLY A 146 21.87 4.91 11.57
CA GLY A 146 21.07 5.62 12.56
C GLY A 146 20.92 7.12 12.24
N THR A 147 21.15 7.52 10.99
CA THR A 147 21.00 8.93 10.58
C THR A 147 19.54 9.17 10.20
N LEU A 148 18.92 10.17 10.83
CA LEU A 148 17.57 10.58 10.52
C LEU A 148 17.50 11.21 9.12
N LYS A 149 16.59 10.74 8.31
CA LYS A 149 16.27 11.23 6.96
C LYS A 149 14.81 11.64 6.87
N THR A 150 14.54 12.57 5.97
CA THR A 150 13.18 13.06 5.71
C THR A 150 12.96 13.20 4.23
N VAL A 151 11.81 12.73 3.76
CA VAL A 151 11.33 12.90 2.38
C VAL A 151 9.86 13.30 2.42
N SER A 152 9.40 14.09 1.47
CA SER A 152 8.02 14.58 1.45
C SER A 152 7.42 14.53 0.05
N LYS A 153 6.10 14.45 -0.01
CA LYS A 153 5.29 14.45 -1.21
C LYS A 153 4.11 15.39 -1.03
N ASP A 154 4.03 16.40 -1.87
CA ASP A 154 2.92 17.33 -1.90
C ASP A 154 1.77 16.77 -2.74
N PHE A 155 0.55 17.17 -2.39
CA PHE A 155 -0.67 16.86 -3.14
C PHE A 155 -1.66 18.01 -3.05
N SER A 156 -2.60 18.04 -3.98
CA SER A 156 -3.71 19.00 -3.95
C SER A 156 -4.95 18.37 -4.59
N PHE A 157 -6.12 18.79 -4.13
CA PHE A 157 -7.41 18.40 -4.68
C PHE A 157 -8.42 19.53 -4.55
N SER A 158 -9.54 19.42 -5.28
CA SER A 158 -10.62 20.40 -5.25
C SER A 158 -11.74 19.94 -4.32
N VAL A 159 -12.18 20.82 -3.44
CA VAL A 159 -13.34 20.59 -2.56
C VAL A 159 -14.54 21.29 -3.18
N GLN A 160 -15.50 20.51 -3.66
CA GLN A 160 -16.74 20.99 -4.25
C GLN A 160 -17.76 21.35 -3.17
N PRO A 161 -18.68 22.30 -3.44
CA PRO A 161 -19.79 22.57 -2.53
C PRO A 161 -20.59 21.31 -2.21
N ALA A 162 -21.08 21.19 -0.98
CA ALA A 162 -22.08 20.19 -0.65
C ALA A 162 -23.31 20.42 -1.56
N MET A 163 -23.80 19.36 -2.22
CA MET A 163 -25.03 19.48 -2.99
C MET A 163 -26.16 19.77 -2.02
N ASP A 164 -26.62 21.01 -2.02
CA ASP A 164 -27.86 21.37 -1.35
C ASP A 164 -29.00 20.69 -2.13
N TYR A 165 -29.45 19.55 -1.65
CA TYR A 165 -30.75 19.02 -2.05
C TYR A 165 -31.79 19.92 -1.38
N GLY A 166 -31.88 21.16 -1.91
CA GLY A 166 -32.76 22.19 -1.41
C GLY A 166 -34.11 21.58 -1.07
N ASN A 167 -34.46 21.71 0.19
CA ASN A 167 -35.83 21.57 0.64
C ASN A 167 -36.62 22.65 -0.12
N SER A 168 -37.15 22.28 -1.30
CA SER A 168 -38.07 23.12 -2.06
C SER A 168 -39.35 23.30 -1.28
N GLY A 169 -39.25 24.08 -0.21
CA GLY A 169 -40.32 24.53 0.65
C GLY A 169 -40.64 25.99 0.43
N ASP A 170 -40.50 26.53 -0.77
CA ASP A 170 -41.19 27.75 -1.18
C ASP A 170 -42.28 27.39 -2.16
N MET A 171 -43.47 27.14 -1.59
CA MET A 171 -44.71 27.21 -2.33
C MET A 171 -44.97 28.65 -2.72
N ASP A 172 -44.39 29.12 -3.83
CA ASP A 172 -44.98 30.24 -4.55
C ASP A 172 -46.09 29.67 -5.44
N SER A 173 -47.30 30.01 -5.06
CA SER A 173 -48.52 29.60 -5.69
C SER A 173 -48.72 30.30 -7.03
N ASN A 174 -48.12 29.73 -8.09
CA ASN A 174 -48.56 29.92 -9.45
C ASN A 174 -48.66 28.55 -10.12
N ILE A 175 -49.80 27.89 -9.83
CA ILE A 175 -50.21 26.70 -10.53
C ILE A 175 -50.84 27.16 -11.84
N ASP A 176 -50.08 27.13 -12.92
CA ASP A 176 -50.62 26.94 -14.24
C ASP A 176 -49.70 25.98 -15.02
N ASP A 177 -50.22 24.79 -15.19
CA ASP A 177 -50.00 23.86 -16.31
C ASP A 177 -48.57 23.29 -16.50
N MET A 178 -48.09 22.44 -15.52
CA MET A 178 -47.12 21.41 -15.88
C MET A 178 -47.52 20.05 -15.28
N GLN A 179 -48.01 19.18 -16.16
CA GLN A 179 -48.20 17.76 -15.92
C GLN A 179 -46.91 17.13 -15.38
N PRO A 180 -46.93 16.40 -14.26
CA PRO A 180 -45.73 15.69 -13.79
C PRO A 180 -45.33 14.60 -14.78
N GLN A 181 -44.18 14.73 -15.44
CA GLN A 181 -43.57 13.62 -16.14
C GLN A 181 -43.19 12.53 -15.12
N GLN A 182 -44.07 11.55 -14.99
CA GLN A 182 -43.77 10.34 -14.24
C GLN A 182 -42.65 9.58 -14.97
N THR A 183 -41.43 9.70 -14.47
CA THR A 183 -40.26 8.94 -14.94
C THR A 183 -40.15 7.53 -14.31
N GLY A 184 -41.21 7.06 -13.67
CA GLY A 184 -41.30 5.70 -13.12
C GLY A 184 -42.34 4.87 -13.85
N LEU A 185 -42.15 3.58 -13.95
CA LEU A 185 -43.15 2.64 -14.47
C LEU A 185 -44.40 2.73 -13.58
N PRO A 186 -45.61 2.80 -14.16
CA PRO A 186 -46.84 2.86 -13.36
C PRO A 186 -46.97 1.63 -12.46
N LEU A 187 -47.63 1.79 -11.33
CA LEU A 187 -47.73 0.76 -10.28
C LEU A 187 -48.22 -0.60 -10.81
N TRP A 188 -49.11 -0.59 -11.83
CA TRP A 188 -49.58 -1.79 -12.49
C TRP A 188 -48.48 -2.56 -13.24
N ALA A 189 -47.43 -1.89 -13.73
CA ALA A 189 -46.32 -2.53 -14.41
C ALA A 189 -45.44 -3.37 -13.44
N TYR A 190 -45.28 -2.92 -12.21
CA TYR A 190 -44.62 -3.73 -11.17
C TYR A 190 -45.44 -4.96 -10.79
N LEU A 191 -46.76 -4.84 -10.77
CA LEU A 191 -47.68 -5.97 -10.55
C LEU A 191 -47.61 -6.98 -11.70
N ALA A 192 -47.52 -6.50 -12.95
CA ALA A 192 -47.40 -7.36 -14.11
C ALA A 192 -46.04 -8.11 -14.12
N ILE A 193 -44.95 -7.45 -13.79
CA ILE A 193 -43.63 -8.08 -13.67
C ILE A 193 -43.62 -9.13 -12.55
N GLY A 194 -44.22 -8.80 -11.39
CA GLY A 194 -44.35 -9.73 -10.26
C GLY A 194 -45.14 -10.99 -10.64
N ALA A 195 -46.27 -10.83 -11.35
CA ALA A 195 -47.09 -11.95 -11.84
C ALA A 195 -46.32 -12.83 -12.85
N ALA A 196 -45.56 -12.22 -13.77
CA ALA A 196 -44.74 -12.96 -14.73
C ALA A 196 -43.67 -13.82 -14.06
N VAL A 197 -43.01 -13.28 -13.03
CA VAL A 197 -42.01 -14.03 -12.24
C VAL A 197 -42.65 -15.23 -11.53
N ILE A 198 -43.82 -15.06 -10.94
CA ILE A 198 -44.55 -16.16 -10.28
C ILE A 198 -44.90 -17.27 -11.29
N VAL A 199 -45.36 -16.92 -12.47
CA VAL A 199 -45.69 -17.91 -13.53
C VAL A 199 -44.44 -18.69 -13.93
N VAL A 200 -43.29 -18.03 -14.12
CA VAL A 200 -42.05 -18.70 -14.45
C VAL A 200 -41.63 -19.67 -13.37
N VAL A 201 -41.69 -19.26 -12.09
CA VAL A 201 -41.37 -20.14 -10.96
C VAL A 201 -42.29 -21.35 -10.91
N VAL A 202 -43.61 -21.18 -11.12
CA VAL A 202 -44.59 -22.29 -11.14
C VAL A 202 -44.26 -23.24 -12.29
N VAL A 203 -43.97 -22.75 -13.49
CA VAL A 203 -43.59 -23.59 -14.63
C VAL A 203 -42.34 -24.40 -14.32
N ILE A 204 -41.31 -23.78 -13.75
CA ILE A 204 -40.08 -24.48 -13.37
C ILE A 204 -40.38 -25.61 -12.35
N VAL A 205 -41.19 -25.31 -11.33
CA VAL A 205 -41.55 -26.31 -10.29
C VAL A 205 -42.34 -27.47 -10.92
N VAL A 206 -43.29 -27.19 -11.85
CA VAL A 206 -44.05 -28.24 -12.53
C VAL A 206 -43.14 -29.09 -13.42
N VAL A 207 -42.23 -28.48 -14.17
CA VAL A 207 -41.28 -29.21 -15.03
C VAL A 207 -40.36 -30.09 -14.21
N VAL A 208 -39.82 -29.57 -13.08
CA VAL A 208 -38.97 -30.36 -12.19
C VAL A 208 -39.73 -31.53 -11.55
N ARG A 209 -40.97 -31.30 -11.12
CA ARG A 209 -41.84 -32.38 -10.58
C ARG A 209 -42.17 -33.43 -11.62
N LYS A 210 -42.45 -33.05 -12.86
CA LYS A 210 -42.71 -34.00 -13.99
C LYS A 210 -41.46 -34.82 -14.29
N LYS A 211 -40.27 -34.20 -14.35
CA LYS A 211 -39.00 -34.92 -14.55
C LYS A 211 -38.69 -35.91 -13.42
N LYS A 212 -38.94 -35.53 -12.17
CA LYS A 212 -38.74 -36.43 -11.01
C LYS A 212 -39.72 -37.61 -11.06
N LYS A 213 -40.98 -37.40 -11.46
CA LYS A 213 -41.97 -38.51 -11.62
C LYS A 213 -41.60 -39.42 -12.78
N ALA A 214 -41.13 -38.89 -13.92
CA ALA A 214 -40.66 -39.72 -15.03
C ALA A 214 -39.42 -40.58 -14.66
N ALA A 215 -38.47 -39.99 -13.93
CA ALA A 215 -37.28 -40.71 -13.46
C ALA A 215 -37.61 -41.79 -12.40
N ALA A 216 -38.67 -41.56 -11.61
CA ALA A 216 -39.14 -42.56 -10.65
C ALA A 216 -39.88 -43.73 -11.32
N LEU A 217 -40.67 -43.48 -12.41
CA LEU A 217 -41.31 -44.52 -13.21
C LEU A 217 -40.27 -45.36 -13.96
N ALA A 218 -39.26 -44.76 -14.57
CA ALA A 218 -38.20 -45.48 -15.29
C ALA A 218 -37.42 -46.42 -14.36
N LYS A 219 -37.23 -46.08 -13.08
CA LYS A 219 -36.60 -46.96 -12.09
C LYS A 219 -37.49 -48.13 -11.67
N LEU A 220 -38.79 -48.03 -11.84
CA LEU A 220 -39.73 -49.14 -11.54
C LEU A 220 -39.86 -50.16 -12.69
N GLU A 221 -39.57 -49.74 -13.93
CA GLU A 221 -39.56 -50.62 -15.10
C GLU A 221 -38.27 -51.44 -15.20
N GLU A 222 -37.13 -50.87 -14.75
CA GLU A 222 -35.81 -51.53 -14.77
C GLU A 222 -35.66 -52.62 -13.67
N GLY A 223 -36.54 -52.62 -12.67
CA GLY A 223 -36.51 -53.59 -11.55
C GLY A 223 -37.33 -54.85 -11.73
N ASN A 224 -37.98 -55.06 -12.91
CA ASN A 224 -38.90 -56.21 -13.09
C ASN A 224 -38.38 -57.27 -14.09
N ASP A 225 -37.13 -57.16 -14.55
CA ASP A 225 -36.57 -58.09 -15.55
C ASP A 225 -35.47 -59.01 -15.00
N GLU A 226 -35.34 -59.12 -13.67
CA GLU A 226 -34.39 -60.11 -13.05
C GLU A 226 -35.12 -61.09 -12.14
N ASP A 227 -36.13 -61.81 -12.64
CA ASP A 227 -36.57 -63.07 -12.03
C ASP A 227 -37.36 -63.89 -13.09
N ILE A 228 -36.65 -64.57 -14.00
CA ILE A 228 -37.02 -65.86 -14.60
C ILE A 228 -35.75 -66.63 -14.95
#